data_fb41b80babd1e269e7b16f918ec9984a
#
_entry.id   fb41b80babd1e269e7b16f918ec9984a
#
_cell.length_a   1.000
_cell.length_b   1.000
_cell.length_c   1.000
_cell.angle_alpha   90.00
_cell.angle_beta   90.00
_cell.angle_gamma   90.00
#
_symmetry.space_group_name_H-M   'P 1'
#
loop_
_entity.id
_entity.type
_entity.pdbx_description
1 polymer ?
#
loop_
_entity_poly.entity_id
_entity_poly.type
_entity_poly.pdbx_seq_one_letter_code
_entity_poly.pdbx_strand_id
1 'polypeptide(L)'
;MIKAIQAIEDIKKNPNNNYLLVGDSDFLYLYLKKIIKECDTSLVETKLFDFSDKGTSQEDLLNELNAIDLFADKKFIIIKNINKVSAKNKDIFKRALSNGDNPNKILCVDHSFLGFDYGSKSNFIKNVSTKDISDLFAVIDISTPFESEMIKWIKIFSQDLGFKMTSDIANSLIDIFGTNFSAIYNEISKLSILAEDMDTSNDEWLDSFYDWKKNKQIWEFNYAVCDKEVDKILVFGSSIMNQFGLLYMTNSLFTIFEALFYAKLNNGTITDNSRKTLRGKIVNKISSSSTKYTLEEIETGIKLLSALDKKIKTRNIIDESEFTNLISGIFRNG
;
A
#
# COMPACT_ATOMS: atom_id res chain seq x y z
N MET A 1 3.30 -10.96 -20.40
CA MET A 1 3.22 -10.15 -19.16
C MET A 1 3.88 -10.92 -18.04
N ILE A 2 4.85 -10.33 -17.38
CA ILE A 2 5.59 -10.92 -16.25
C ILE A 2 5.17 -10.23 -14.94
N LYS A 3 5.29 -10.93 -13.81
CA LYS A 3 5.02 -10.32 -12.50
C LYS A 3 6.15 -9.36 -12.11
N ALA A 4 5.83 -8.29 -11.35
CA ALA A 4 6.80 -7.29 -10.92
C ALA A 4 8.03 -7.88 -10.21
N ILE A 5 7.89 -8.94 -9.40
CA ILE A 5 9.02 -9.65 -8.77
C ILE A 5 10.00 -10.20 -9.82
N GLN A 6 9.49 -10.85 -10.87
CA GLN A 6 10.32 -11.42 -11.92
C GLN A 6 10.95 -10.33 -12.80
N ALA A 7 10.21 -9.20 -12.96
CA ALA A 7 10.67 -8.07 -13.74
C ALA A 7 11.94 -7.41 -13.17
N ILE A 8 12.15 -7.45 -11.85
CA ILE A 8 13.37 -6.91 -11.23
C ILE A 8 14.63 -7.58 -11.78
N GLU A 9 14.60 -8.90 -11.91
CA GLU A 9 15.74 -9.63 -12.51
C GLU A 9 15.84 -9.41 -14.01
N ASP A 10 14.69 -9.34 -14.70
CA ASP A 10 14.66 -9.12 -16.16
C ASP A 10 15.21 -7.74 -16.53
N ILE A 11 14.86 -6.70 -15.77
CA ILE A 11 15.37 -5.33 -15.96
C ILE A 11 16.89 -5.31 -15.80
N LYS A 12 17.43 -6.01 -14.80
CA LYS A 12 18.88 -6.10 -14.56
C LYS A 12 19.62 -6.84 -15.70
N LYS A 13 18.98 -7.86 -16.28
CA LYS A 13 19.56 -8.65 -17.39
C LYS A 13 19.43 -7.96 -18.76
N ASN A 14 18.34 -7.24 -18.97
CA ASN A 14 17.97 -6.64 -20.25
C ASN A 14 17.70 -5.12 -20.10
N PRO A 15 18.70 -4.32 -19.72
CA PRO A 15 18.49 -2.90 -19.42
C PRO A 15 18.03 -2.07 -20.62
N ASN A 16 18.17 -2.58 -21.84
CA ASN A 16 17.80 -1.85 -23.07
C ASN A 16 16.32 -1.99 -23.47
N ASN A 17 15.55 -2.85 -22.83
CA ASN A 17 14.13 -3.02 -23.16
C ASN A 17 13.32 -1.78 -22.77
N ASN A 18 12.29 -1.47 -23.57
CA ASN A 18 11.22 -0.57 -23.17
C ASN A 18 10.17 -1.33 -22.36
N TYR A 19 9.55 -0.67 -21.39
CA TYR A 19 8.64 -1.33 -20.45
C TYR A 19 7.24 -0.70 -20.47
N LEU A 20 6.22 -1.55 -20.34
CA LEU A 20 4.85 -1.15 -20.09
C LEU A 20 4.41 -1.72 -18.72
N LEU A 21 4.20 -0.85 -17.76
CA LEU A 21 3.70 -1.20 -16.43
C LEU A 21 2.18 -1.11 -16.41
N VAL A 22 1.52 -2.17 -15.96
CA VAL A 22 0.07 -2.29 -15.97
C VAL A 22 -0.43 -2.75 -14.61
N GLY A 23 -1.25 -1.95 -13.94
CA GLY A 23 -1.79 -2.26 -12.62
C GLY A 23 -2.01 -1.04 -11.74
N ASP A 24 -2.50 -1.27 -10.53
CA ASP A 24 -2.98 -0.24 -9.61
C ASP A 24 -1.93 0.29 -8.61
N SER A 25 -0.75 -0.32 -8.55
CA SER A 25 0.24 0.03 -7.52
C SER A 25 1.17 1.16 -7.95
N ASP A 26 0.91 2.37 -7.43
CA ASP A 26 1.84 3.50 -7.56
C ASP A 26 3.21 3.21 -6.93
N PHE A 27 3.25 2.44 -5.83
CA PHE A 27 4.51 2.08 -5.20
C PHE A 27 5.38 1.24 -6.13
N LEU A 28 4.82 0.18 -6.73
CA LEU A 28 5.57 -0.67 -7.67
C LEU A 28 6.03 0.09 -8.91
N TYR A 29 5.20 1.01 -9.42
CA TYR A 29 5.62 1.91 -10.49
C TYR A 29 6.87 2.71 -10.09
N LEU A 30 6.86 3.36 -8.92
CA LEU A 30 7.98 4.17 -8.47
C LEU A 30 9.23 3.32 -8.19
N TYR A 31 9.05 2.14 -7.60
CA TYR A 31 10.13 1.20 -7.28
C TYR A 31 10.80 0.66 -8.55
N LEU A 32 10.03 0.19 -9.53
CA LEU A 32 10.58 -0.31 -10.80
C LEU A 32 11.21 0.83 -11.62
N LYS A 33 10.61 2.02 -11.62
CA LYS A 33 11.21 3.22 -12.24
C LYS A 33 12.61 3.51 -11.67
N LYS A 34 12.78 3.42 -10.34
CA LYS A 34 14.08 3.57 -9.68
C LYS A 34 15.07 2.54 -10.20
N ILE A 35 14.70 1.24 -10.20
CA ILE A 35 15.55 0.15 -10.68
C ILE A 35 15.94 0.34 -12.14
N ILE A 36 14.99 0.69 -13.02
CA ILE A 36 15.27 0.93 -14.45
C ILE A 36 16.32 2.04 -14.61
N LYS A 37 16.18 3.13 -13.84
CA LYS A 37 17.12 4.25 -13.90
C LYS A 37 18.51 3.88 -13.34
N GLU A 38 18.58 3.06 -12.32
CA GLU A 38 19.85 2.60 -11.75
C GLU A 38 20.58 1.59 -12.65
N CYS A 39 19.84 0.78 -13.41
CA CYS A 39 20.41 -0.18 -14.36
C CYS A 39 20.93 0.46 -15.65
N ASP A 40 20.47 1.66 -16.02
CA ASP A 40 20.93 2.38 -17.21
C ASP A 40 21.43 3.77 -16.78
N THR A 41 22.71 3.84 -16.42
CA THR A 41 23.38 5.09 -15.98
C THR A 41 23.58 6.10 -17.11
N SER A 42 23.33 5.73 -18.36
CA SER A 42 23.39 6.65 -19.51
C SER A 42 22.18 7.57 -19.61
N LEU A 43 21.14 7.37 -18.80
CA LEU A 43 19.92 8.19 -18.77
C LEU A 43 20.17 9.49 -17.99
N VAL A 44 20.35 10.60 -18.70
CA VAL A 44 20.69 11.89 -18.10
C VAL A 44 19.45 12.70 -17.72
N GLU A 45 18.46 12.76 -18.60
CA GLU A 45 17.24 13.53 -18.41
C GLU A 45 16.01 12.63 -18.26
N THR A 46 15.07 13.02 -17.39
CA THR A 46 13.76 12.34 -17.25
C THR A 46 12.65 13.27 -17.69
N LYS A 47 11.86 12.87 -18.71
CA LYS A 47 10.66 13.59 -19.15
C LYS A 47 9.41 12.79 -18.84
N LEU A 48 8.42 13.47 -18.24
CA LEU A 48 7.13 12.88 -17.86
C LEU A 48 6.02 13.47 -18.71
N PHE A 49 5.25 12.59 -19.38
CA PHE A 49 4.01 12.92 -20.08
C PHE A 49 2.86 12.17 -19.41
N ASP A 50 2.01 12.88 -18.67
CA ASP A 50 0.82 12.29 -18.02
C ASP A 50 -0.45 12.74 -18.73
N PHE A 51 -1.09 11.84 -19.48
CA PHE A 51 -2.33 12.12 -20.22
C PHE A 51 -3.58 12.18 -19.32
N SER A 52 -3.45 12.07 -18.01
CA SER A 52 -4.52 12.46 -17.08
C SER A 52 -4.60 13.98 -16.92
N ASP A 53 -3.50 14.67 -17.13
CA ASP A 53 -3.43 16.13 -17.13
C ASP A 53 -3.88 16.70 -18.47
N LYS A 54 -4.83 17.65 -18.42
CA LYS A 54 -5.34 18.33 -19.64
C LYS A 54 -4.29 19.21 -20.35
N GLY A 55 -3.20 19.55 -19.65
CA GLY A 55 -2.09 20.33 -20.19
C GLY A 55 -1.07 19.50 -20.97
N THR A 56 -1.11 18.18 -20.90
CA THR A 56 -0.14 17.33 -21.59
C THR A 56 -0.45 17.25 -23.08
N SER A 57 0.47 17.78 -23.91
CA SER A 57 0.35 17.78 -25.37
C SER A 57 0.81 16.45 -25.97
N GLN A 58 -0.02 15.90 -26.86
CA GLN A 58 0.35 14.72 -27.66
C GLN A 58 1.42 15.07 -28.72
N GLU A 59 1.41 16.31 -29.21
CA GLU A 59 2.39 16.79 -30.16
C GLU A 59 3.78 16.91 -29.54
N ASP A 60 3.86 17.39 -28.30
CA ASP A 60 5.14 17.51 -27.59
C ASP A 60 5.77 16.12 -27.35
N LEU A 61 4.96 15.12 -26.98
CA LEU A 61 5.46 13.75 -26.87
C LEU A 61 5.96 13.21 -28.24
N LEU A 62 5.21 13.44 -29.33
CA LEU A 62 5.62 12.99 -30.66
C LEU A 62 6.90 13.69 -31.10
N ASN A 63 7.04 14.98 -30.84
CA ASN A 63 8.27 15.73 -31.15
C ASN A 63 9.44 15.15 -30.35
N GLU A 64 9.25 14.82 -29.06
CA GLU A 64 10.30 14.23 -28.26
C GLU A 64 10.69 12.82 -28.69
N LEU A 65 9.72 11.97 -29.10
CA LEU A 65 9.98 10.62 -29.58
C LEU A 65 10.67 10.61 -30.96
N ASN A 66 10.43 11.64 -31.81
CA ASN A 66 11.01 11.76 -33.14
C ASN A 66 12.29 12.61 -33.16
N ALA A 67 12.64 13.26 -32.05
CA ALA A 67 13.87 14.04 -31.97
C ALA A 67 15.08 13.09 -31.98
N ILE A 68 15.73 12.97 -33.12
CA ILE A 68 16.99 12.26 -33.29
C ILE A 68 18.10 13.29 -33.21
N ASP A 69 18.71 13.41 -32.04
CA ASP A 69 19.94 14.18 -31.90
C ASP A 69 21.11 13.22 -31.77
N LEU A 70 21.98 13.17 -32.77
CA LEU A 70 23.11 12.24 -32.80
C LEU A 70 24.15 12.50 -31.69
N PHE A 71 24.06 13.65 -31.02
CA PHE A 71 24.94 14.06 -29.95
C PHE A 71 24.21 14.24 -28.59
N ALA A 72 22.89 13.95 -28.57
CA ALA A 72 22.12 14.11 -27.32
C ALA A 72 22.30 12.91 -26.38
N ASP A 73 22.32 13.23 -25.12
CA ASP A 73 22.26 12.24 -24.07
C ASP A 73 20.96 11.45 -24.11
N LYS A 74 21.02 10.17 -23.73
CA LYS A 74 19.82 9.32 -23.61
C LYS A 74 18.85 9.89 -22.59
N LYS A 75 17.58 10.00 -22.97
CA LYS A 75 16.49 10.45 -22.10
C LYS A 75 15.67 9.28 -21.60
N PHE A 76 15.13 9.45 -20.40
CA PHE A 76 14.13 8.55 -19.83
C PHE A 76 12.75 9.15 -20.00
N ILE A 77 12.01 8.68 -21.00
CA ILE A 77 10.66 9.16 -21.33
C ILE A 77 9.63 8.30 -20.61
N ILE A 78 8.87 8.91 -19.72
CA ILE A 78 7.82 8.27 -18.94
C ILE A 78 6.47 8.73 -19.49
N ILE A 79 5.62 7.78 -19.87
CA ILE A 79 4.30 8.04 -20.46
C ILE A 79 3.25 7.40 -19.55
N LYS A 80 2.50 8.23 -18.80
CA LYS A 80 1.40 7.76 -17.96
C LYS A 80 0.06 7.89 -18.67
N ASN A 81 -0.86 6.94 -18.37
CA ASN A 81 -2.22 6.94 -18.90
C ASN A 81 -2.28 6.95 -20.45
N ILE A 82 -1.41 6.17 -21.09
CA ILE A 82 -1.33 6.08 -22.56
C ILE A 82 -2.66 5.65 -23.20
N ASN A 83 -3.53 4.97 -22.44
CA ASN A 83 -4.89 4.61 -22.85
C ASN A 83 -5.78 5.82 -23.18
N LYS A 84 -5.45 7.01 -22.66
CA LYS A 84 -6.17 8.28 -22.93
C LYS A 84 -5.71 8.97 -24.20
N VAL A 85 -4.67 8.48 -24.89
CA VAL A 85 -4.26 8.99 -26.20
C VAL A 85 -5.38 8.75 -27.21
N SER A 86 -5.69 9.78 -28.03
CA SER A 86 -6.78 9.70 -29.01
C SER A 86 -6.56 8.59 -30.03
N ALA A 87 -7.62 7.91 -30.45
CA ALA A 87 -7.57 6.84 -31.42
C ALA A 87 -6.91 7.28 -32.76
N LYS A 88 -7.12 8.55 -33.14
CA LYS A 88 -6.55 9.15 -34.34
C LYS A 88 -5.01 9.16 -34.37
N ASN A 89 -4.41 9.30 -33.17
CA ASN A 89 -2.95 9.42 -33.05
C ASN A 89 -2.25 8.08 -32.76
N LYS A 90 -2.99 6.98 -32.54
CA LYS A 90 -2.41 5.69 -32.16
C LYS A 90 -1.39 5.16 -33.14
N ASP A 91 -1.68 5.24 -34.46
CA ASP A 91 -0.77 4.76 -35.48
C ASP A 91 0.50 5.60 -35.57
N ILE A 92 0.40 6.92 -35.33
CA ILE A 92 1.54 7.83 -35.30
C ILE A 92 2.43 7.49 -34.09
N PHE A 93 1.83 7.30 -32.94
CA PHE A 93 2.56 6.85 -31.75
C PHE A 93 3.22 5.50 -31.93
N LYS A 94 2.52 4.54 -32.54
CA LYS A 94 3.07 3.22 -32.81
C LYS A 94 4.33 3.34 -33.69
N ARG A 95 4.29 4.15 -34.74
CA ARG A 95 5.46 4.36 -35.63
C ARG A 95 6.61 5.02 -34.87
N ALA A 96 6.33 6.07 -34.09
CA ALA A 96 7.35 6.76 -33.30
C ALA A 96 8.01 5.83 -32.26
N LEU A 97 7.23 4.97 -31.60
CA LEU A 97 7.72 3.99 -30.61
C LEU A 97 8.44 2.81 -31.27
N SER A 98 8.09 2.45 -32.53
CA SER A 98 8.71 1.36 -33.28
C SER A 98 10.00 1.78 -33.97
N ASN A 99 10.35 3.06 -33.92
CA ASN A 99 11.57 3.55 -34.52
C ASN A 99 12.80 3.00 -33.80
N GLY A 100 13.48 2.02 -34.41
CA GLY A 100 14.65 1.35 -33.82
C GLY A 100 15.85 2.27 -33.60
N ASP A 101 15.87 3.45 -34.23
CA ASP A 101 16.93 4.44 -34.08
C ASP A 101 16.71 5.38 -32.87
N ASN A 102 15.59 5.22 -32.13
CA ASN A 102 15.33 6.03 -30.96
C ASN A 102 16.23 5.58 -29.78
N PRO A 103 17.22 6.40 -29.38
CA PRO A 103 18.14 6.03 -28.32
C PRO A 103 17.50 6.09 -26.92
N ASN A 104 16.32 6.71 -26.80
CA ASN A 104 15.67 6.99 -25.54
C ASN A 104 15.07 5.73 -24.89
N LYS A 105 15.07 5.69 -23.56
CA LYS A 105 14.40 4.67 -22.78
C LYS A 105 12.96 5.06 -22.54
N ILE A 106 12.02 4.16 -22.85
CA ILE A 106 10.59 4.45 -22.74
C ILE A 106 9.96 3.57 -21.66
N LEU A 107 9.25 4.21 -20.73
CA LEU A 107 8.44 3.57 -19.70
C LEU A 107 6.99 4.04 -19.83
N CYS A 108 6.14 3.16 -20.31
CA CYS A 108 4.70 3.40 -20.32
C CYS A 108 4.06 2.88 -19.02
N VAL A 109 3.06 3.60 -18.51
CA VAL A 109 2.30 3.22 -17.31
C VAL A 109 0.81 3.32 -17.60
N ASP A 110 0.07 2.25 -17.31
CA ASP A 110 -1.38 2.20 -17.42
C ASP A 110 -2.00 1.77 -16.07
N HIS A 111 -2.56 2.75 -15.36
CA HIS A 111 -3.28 2.56 -14.09
C HIS A 111 -4.80 2.37 -14.29
N SER A 112 -5.27 2.12 -15.51
CA SER A 112 -6.71 1.97 -15.77
C SER A 112 -7.32 0.73 -15.12
N PHE A 113 -6.49 -0.18 -14.64
CA PHE A 113 -6.92 -1.34 -13.87
C PHE A 113 -7.16 -0.93 -12.41
N LEU A 114 -8.40 -0.60 -12.12
CA LEU A 114 -8.88 -0.37 -10.77
C LEU A 114 -9.67 -1.60 -10.33
N GLY A 115 -9.02 -2.51 -9.59
CA GLY A 115 -9.79 -3.39 -8.75
C GLY A 115 -9.71 -4.89 -8.94
N PHE A 116 -10.22 -5.50 -7.95
CA PHE A 116 -10.28 -6.88 -7.53
C PHE A 116 -11.14 -7.80 -8.42
N ASP A 117 -11.40 -7.45 -9.66
CA ASP A 117 -12.19 -8.30 -10.55
C ASP A 117 -11.32 -9.38 -11.21
N TYR A 118 -11.03 -10.40 -10.43
CA TYR A 118 -10.22 -11.56 -10.83
C TYR A 118 -10.79 -12.37 -12.02
N GLY A 119 -12.07 -12.15 -12.37
CA GLY A 119 -12.72 -12.79 -13.50
C GLY A 119 -12.30 -12.22 -14.85
N SER A 120 -11.69 -11.03 -14.88
CA SER A 120 -11.48 -10.28 -16.11
C SER A 120 -10.01 -10.10 -16.52
N LYS A 121 -9.09 -11.00 -16.14
CA LYS A 121 -7.71 -10.98 -16.69
C LYS A 121 -7.68 -10.85 -18.22
N SER A 122 -8.72 -11.39 -18.90
CA SER A 122 -8.89 -11.22 -20.35
C SER A 122 -9.38 -9.82 -20.75
N ASN A 123 -10.12 -9.12 -19.88
CA ASN A 123 -10.57 -7.75 -20.15
C ASN A 123 -9.49 -6.71 -19.85
N PHE A 124 -8.60 -6.99 -18.88
CA PHE A 124 -7.45 -6.19 -18.57
C PHE A 124 -6.52 -5.99 -19.78
N ILE A 125 -6.15 -7.08 -20.45
CA ILE A 125 -5.36 -7.02 -21.70
C ILE A 125 -6.15 -6.37 -22.85
N LYS A 126 -7.47 -6.49 -22.86
CA LYS A 126 -8.34 -5.83 -23.85
C LYS A 126 -8.50 -4.33 -23.60
N ASN A 127 -8.43 -3.89 -22.36
CA ASN A 127 -8.53 -2.48 -21.96
C ASN A 127 -7.19 -1.74 -22.02
N VAL A 128 -6.05 -2.44 -22.11
CA VAL A 128 -4.82 -1.83 -22.62
C VAL A 128 -5.12 -1.46 -24.06
N SER A 129 -5.58 -0.24 -24.25
CA SER A 129 -6.20 0.27 -25.49
C SER A 129 -5.25 0.32 -26.68
N THR A 130 -4.10 -0.35 -26.56
CA THR A 130 -3.06 -0.39 -27.55
C THR A 130 -2.39 -1.77 -27.54
N LYS A 131 -3.18 -2.84 -27.78
CA LYS A 131 -2.62 -4.19 -28.00
C LYS A 131 -1.43 -4.13 -28.96
N ASP A 132 -1.53 -3.27 -29.96
CA ASP A 132 -0.48 -3.02 -30.94
C ASP A 132 0.76 -2.33 -30.36
N ILE A 133 0.62 -1.50 -29.30
CA ILE A 133 1.74 -0.86 -28.61
C ILE A 133 2.37 -1.81 -27.60
N SER A 134 1.56 -2.67 -26.95
CA SER A 134 2.09 -3.64 -25.98
C SER A 134 3.10 -4.63 -26.59
N ASP A 135 3.02 -4.86 -27.90
CA ASP A 135 3.96 -5.74 -28.60
C ASP A 135 5.37 -5.13 -28.72
N LEU A 136 5.50 -3.82 -28.47
CA LEU A 136 6.77 -3.08 -28.50
C LEU A 136 7.47 -3.03 -27.12
N PHE A 137 6.83 -3.51 -26.07
CA PHE A 137 7.28 -3.37 -24.71
C PHE A 137 7.33 -4.72 -23.98
N ALA A 138 8.25 -4.84 -23.03
CA ALA A 138 8.16 -5.86 -22.00
C ALA A 138 7.05 -5.47 -21.01
N VAL A 139 5.95 -6.22 -21.00
CA VAL A 139 4.77 -5.90 -20.16
C VAL A 139 4.92 -6.47 -18.77
N ILE A 140 4.83 -5.61 -17.76
CA ILE A 140 4.98 -5.93 -16.33
C ILE A 140 3.68 -5.66 -15.58
N ASP A 141 3.21 -6.66 -14.82
CA ASP A 141 2.07 -6.57 -13.92
C ASP A 141 2.51 -5.91 -12.60
N ILE A 142 2.00 -4.69 -12.36
CA ILE A 142 2.20 -3.92 -11.12
C ILE A 142 0.93 -3.86 -10.28
N SER A 143 0.04 -4.82 -10.40
CA SER A 143 -1.12 -4.93 -9.50
C SER A 143 -0.65 -5.16 -8.07
N THR A 144 -1.40 -4.61 -7.11
CA THR A 144 -1.14 -4.83 -5.68
C THR A 144 -1.12 -6.33 -5.38
N PRO A 145 -0.01 -6.89 -4.86
CA PRO A 145 0.11 -8.32 -4.60
C PRO A 145 -0.79 -8.80 -3.48
N PHE A 146 -1.02 -10.11 -3.45
CA PHE A 146 -1.68 -10.76 -2.33
C PHE A 146 -0.79 -10.78 -1.09
N GLU A 147 -1.40 -10.85 0.07
CA GLU A 147 -0.70 -10.98 1.35
C GLU A 147 0.28 -12.16 1.35
N SER A 148 -0.07 -13.29 0.73
CA SER A 148 0.80 -14.46 0.60
C SER A 148 2.11 -14.21 -0.18
N GLU A 149 2.16 -13.14 -0.99
CA GLU A 149 3.35 -12.75 -1.73
C GLU A 149 4.22 -11.73 -0.96
N MET A 150 3.69 -11.16 0.12
CA MET A 150 4.37 -10.08 0.86
C MET A 150 5.70 -10.48 1.49
N ILE A 151 5.83 -11.71 1.97
CA ILE A 151 7.12 -12.24 2.51
C ILE A 151 8.24 -12.12 1.46
N LYS A 152 7.93 -12.40 0.19
CA LYS A 152 8.90 -12.31 -0.91
C LYS A 152 9.30 -10.85 -1.16
N TRP A 153 8.33 -9.95 -1.14
CA TRP A 153 8.57 -8.52 -1.31
C TRP A 153 9.39 -7.93 -0.17
N ILE A 154 9.08 -8.28 1.07
CA ILE A 154 9.83 -7.84 2.25
C ILE A 154 11.30 -8.29 2.15
N LYS A 155 11.56 -9.53 1.70
CA LYS A 155 12.93 -10.01 1.46
C LYS A 155 13.65 -9.19 0.39
N ILE A 156 12.97 -8.83 -0.71
CA ILE A 156 13.55 -7.99 -1.76
C ILE A 156 13.88 -6.60 -1.23
N PHE A 157 12.95 -5.97 -0.49
CA PHE A 157 13.17 -4.66 0.08
C PHE A 157 14.31 -4.64 1.10
N SER A 158 14.38 -5.66 1.96
CA SER A 158 15.46 -5.77 2.93
C SER A 158 16.82 -5.99 2.27
N GLN A 159 16.89 -6.78 1.19
CA GLN A 159 18.10 -6.95 0.40
C GLN A 159 18.54 -5.66 -0.31
N ASP A 160 17.57 -4.92 -0.89
CA ASP A 160 17.81 -3.63 -1.55
C ASP A 160 18.37 -2.58 -0.58
N LEU A 161 17.91 -2.63 0.68
CA LEU A 161 18.34 -1.73 1.74
C LEU A 161 19.52 -2.26 2.59
N GLY A 162 20.09 -3.41 2.23
CA GLY A 162 21.22 -4.03 2.95
C GLY A 162 20.89 -4.52 4.36
N PHE A 163 19.61 -4.67 4.69
CA PHE A 163 19.13 -5.07 6.02
C PHE A 163 18.84 -6.57 6.10
N LYS A 164 19.36 -7.24 7.13
CA LYS A 164 19.10 -8.67 7.37
C LYS A 164 17.78 -8.84 8.12
N MET A 165 16.74 -9.23 7.42
CA MET A 165 15.40 -9.44 7.96
C MET A 165 15.22 -10.83 8.57
N THR A 166 14.69 -10.90 9.82
CA THR A 166 14.20 -12.16 10.40
C THR A 166 12.79 -12.48 9.91
N SER A 167 12.39 -13.76 10.02
CA SER A 167 11.02 -14.15 9.66
C SER A 167 9.97 -13.53 10.57
N ASP A 168 10.30 -13.32 11.84
CA ASP A 168 9.39 -12.77 12.84
C ASP A 168 9.13 -11.27 12.60
N ILE A 169 10.18 -10.50 12.27
CA ILE A 169 10.03 -9.09 11.84
C ILE A 169 9.18 -9.03 10.57
N ALA A 170 9.44 -9.88 9.59
CA ALA A 170 8.68 -9.88 8.34
C ALA A 170 7.19 -10.19 8.56
N ASN A 171 6.88 -11.16 9.42
CA ASN A 171 5.50 -11.49 9.78
C ASN A 171 4.82 -10.33 10.53
N SER A 172 5.52 -9.71 11.49
CA SER A 172 5.00 -8.55 12.22
C SER A 172 4.71 -7.36 11.30
N LEU A 173 5.54 -7.10 10.28
CA LEU A 173 5.29 -6.08 9.28
C LEU A 173 4.00 -6.35 8.49
N ILE A 174 3.76 -7.61 8.12
CA ILE A 174 2.54 -8.01 7.41
C ILE A 174 1.33 -7.88 8.33
N ASP A 175 1.45 -8.28 9.59
CA ASP A 175 0.37 -8.20 10.57
C ASP A 175 -0.06 -6.74 10.82
N ILE A 176 0.90 -5.82 10.89
CA ILE A 176 0.66 -4.39 11.14
C ILE A 176 0.19 -3.66 9.88
N PHE A 177 0.84 -3.89 8.75
CA PHE A 177 0.68 -3.06 7.54
C PHE A 177 -0.05 -3.76 6.38
N GLY A 178 -0.27 -5.09 6.47
CA GLY A 178 -0.90 -5.88 5.41
C GLY A 178 -0.14 -5.83 4.11
N THR A 179 -0.82 -5.40 3.04
CA THR A 179 -0.25 -5.25 1.69
C THR A 179 0.18 -3.81 1.37
N ASN A 180 0.31 -2.95 2.38
CA ASN A 180 0.73 -1.56 2.18
C ASN A 180 2.25 -1.48 1.97
N PHE A 181 2.68 -1.58 0.73
CA PHE A 181 4.09 -1.53 0.34
C PHE A 181 4.84 -0.29 0.81
N SER A 182 4.22 0.89 0.68
CA SER A 182 4.86 2.14 1.08
C SER A 182 5.17 2.16 2.57
N ALA A 183 4.22 1.69 3.39
CA ALA A 183 4.42 1.62 4.84
C ALA A 183 5.49 0.59 5.21
N ILE A 184 5.45 -0.60 4.60
CA ILE A 184 6.41 -1.67 4.84
C ILE A 184 7.82 -1.24 4.40
N TYR A 185 7.98 -0.70 3.20
CA TYR A 185 9.28 -0.25 2.69
C TYR A 185 9.89 0.86 3.56
N ASN A 186 9.06 1.84 3.96
CA ASN A 186 9.50 2.92 4.84
C ASN A 186 9.92 2.39 6.21
N GLU A 187 9.22 1.39 6.74
CA GLU A 187 9.59 0.80 8.03
C GLU A 187 10.90 0.02 7.93
N ILE A 188 11.06 -0.81 6.89
CA ILE A 188 12.33 -1.51 6.63
C ILE A 188 13.48 -0.51 6.45
N SER A 189 13.23 0.61 5.75
CA SER A 189 14.23 1.66 5.55
C SER A 189 14.68 2.31 6.87
N LYS A 190 13.75 2.57 7.79
CA LYS A 190 14.10 3.04 9.14
C LYS A 190 14.89 1.99 9.91
N LEU A 191 14.41 0.74 9.89
CA LEU A 191 15.08 -0.37 10.58
C LEU A 191 16.49 -0.59 10.04
N SER A 192 16.73 -0.47 8.74
CA SER A 192 18.06 -0.64 8.15
C SER A 192 19.06 0.42 8.66
N ILE A 193 18.63 1.68 8.78
CA ILE A 193 19.48 2.76 9.29
C ILE A 193 19.81 2.53 10.77
N LEU A 194 18.81 2.12 11.55
CA LEU A 194 18.95 1.97 13.00
C LEU A 194 19.72 0.71 13.39
N ALA A 195 19.65 -0.33 12.55
CA ALA A 195 20.35 -1.61 12.79
C ALA A 195 21.88 -1.51 12.61
N GLU A 196 22.39 -0.48 11.96
CA GLU A 196 23.83 -0.28 11.79
C GLU A 196 24.58 -0.12 13.15
N ASP A 197 23.90 0.44 14.15
CA ASP A 197 24.46 0.74 15.47
C ASP A 197 24.00 -0.24 16.57
N MET A 198 23.24 -1.29 16.25
CA MET A 198 22.60 -2.16 17.23
C MET A 198 22.93 -3.63 17.06
N ASP A 199 22.90 -4.39 18.19
CA ASP A 199 22.94 -5.85 18.17
C ASP A 199 21.59 -6.41 17.68
N THR A 200 21.57 -6.87 16.43
CA THR A 200 20.40 -7.46 15.77
C THR A 200 20.34 -8.98 15.89
N SER A 201 21.04 -9.56 16.85
CA SER A 201 21.06 -11.02 17.07
C SER A 201 19.72 -11.59 17.55
N ASN A 202 18.90 -10.74 18.19
CA ASN A 202 17.51 -11.02 18.58
C ASN A 202 16.62 -9.85 18.18
N ASP A 203 15.29 -9.97 18.34
CA ASP A 203 14.33 -8.92 17.96
C ASP A 203 14.02 -7.93 19.10
N GLU A 204 14.67 -8.05 20.27
CA GLU A 204 14.42 -7.18 21.44
C GLU A 204 14.80 -5.71 21.17
N TRP A 205 15.81 -5.46 20.32
CA TRP A 205 16.19 -4.11 19.94
C TRP A 205 15.06 -3.32 19.27
N LEU A 206 14.09 -3.98 18.62
CA LEU A 206 12.93 -3.35 18.00
C LEU A 206 12.04 -2.64 19.02
N ASP A 207 11.95 -3.17 20.24
CA ASP A 207 11.12 -2.57 21.30
C ASP A 207 11.69 -1.23 21.82
N SER A 208 12.95 -0.91 21.45
CA SER A 208 13.54 0.40 21.72
C SER A 208 13.02 1.49 20.76
N PHE A 209 12.42 1.12 19.63
CA PHE A 209 11.90 2.08 18.65
C PHE A 209 10.45 2.44 18.92
N TYR A 210 10.23 3.73 19.12
CA TYR A 210 8.92 4.28 19.47
C TYR A 210 7.84 3.94 18.43
N ASP A 211 8.14 4.12 17.14
CA ASP A 211 7.15 3.87 16.06
C ASP A 211 6.80 2.38 15.93
N TRP A 212 7.78 1.49 16.06
CA TRP A 212 7.56 0.06 16.06
C TRP A 212 6.69 -0.38 17.23
N LYS A 213 7.10 0.00 18.43
CA LYS A 213 6.38 -0.31 19.68
C LYS A 213 4.94 0.21 19.66
N LYS A 214 4.75 1.44 19.16
CA LYS A 214 3.43 2.05 18.98
C LYS A 214 2.55 1.24 18.04
N ASN A 215 3.04 0.91 16.84
CA ASN A 215 2.27 0.17 15.85
C ASN A 215 1.91 -1.23 16.36
N LYS A 216 2.85 -1.91 17.05
CA LYS A 216 2.64 -3.20 17.67
C LYS A 216 1.56 -3.14 18.76
N GLN A 217 1.62 -2.15 19.65
CA GLN A 217 0.61 -1.99 20.72
C GLN A 217 -0.79 -1.70 20.16
N ILE A 218 -0.92 -0.86 19.14
CA ILE A 218 -2.21 -0.59 18.49
C ILE A 218 -2.76 -1.86 17.83
N TRP A 219 -1.92 -2.63 17.19
CA TRP A 219 -2.30 -3.89 16.58
C TRP A 219 -2.77 -4.91 17.63
N GLU A 220 -2.00 -5.12 18.71
CA GLU A 220 -2.35 -6.02 19.81
C GLU A 220 -3.67 -5.62 20.48
N PHE A 221 -3.88 -4.33 20.70
CA PHE A 221 -5.13 -3.79 21.22
C PHE A 221 -6.32 -4.10 20.29
N ASN A 222 -6.17 -3.85 19.02
CA ASN A 222 -7.23 -4.11 18.05
C ASN A 222 -7.61 -5.60 18.00
N TYR A 223 -6.63 -6.49 18.12
CA TYR A 223 -6.87 -7.93 18.20
C TYR A 223 -7.56 -8.33 19.50
N ALA A 224 -7.13 -7.77 20.62
CA ALA A 224 -7.78 -7.99 21.92
C ALA A 224 -9.26 -7.57 21.89
N VAL A 225 -9.58 -6.43 21.27
CA VAL A 225 -10.97 -6.00 21.08
C VAL A 225 -11.73 -7.02 20.22
N CYS A 226 -11.18 -7.44 19.08
CA CYS A 226 -11.82 -8.44 18.22
C CYS A 226 -12.09 -9.76 18.94
N ASP A 227 -11.21 -10.16 19.87
CA ASP A 227 -11.33 -11.42 20.61
C ASP A 227 -12.10 -11.30 21.94
N LYS A 228 -12.53 -10.09 22.32
CA LYS A 228 -13.16 -9.77 23.63
C LYS A 228 -12.25 -10.08 24.81
N GLU A 229 -10.93 -9.96 24.67
CA GLU A 229 -9.97 -10.20 25.74
C GLU A 229 -9.85 -8.96 26.65
N VAL A 230 -10.79 -8.80 27.57
CA VAL A 230 -10.99 -7.57 28.37
C VAL A 230 -9.72 -7.17 29.15
N ASP A 231 -9.00 -8.11 29.73
CA ASP A 231 -7.76 -7.82 30.48
C ASP A 231 -6.69 -7.21 29.54
N LYS A 232 -6.53 -7.76 28.36
CA LYS A 232 -5.60 -7.22 27.35
C LYS A 232 -6.06 -5.87 26.81
N ILE A 233 -7.38 -5.68 26.61
CA ILE A 233 -7.95 -4.39 26.19
C ILE A 233 -7.61 -3.31 27.22
N LEU A 234 -7.73 -3.59 28.51
CA LEU A 234 -7.40 -2.65 29.58
C LEU A 234 -5.91 -2.34 29.61
N VAL A 235 -5.04 -3.35 29.52
CA VAL A 235 -3.58 -3.17 29.57
C VAL A 235 -3.07 -2.37 28.34
N PHE A 236 -3.37 -2.82 27.13
CA PHE A 236 -2.91 -2.15 25.92
C PHE A 236 -3.60 -0.80 25.72
N GLY A 237 -4.89 -0.73 26.06
CA GLY A 237 -5.67 0.49 25.94
C GLY A 237 -5.17 1.59 26.87
N SER A 238 -4.86 1.29 28.13
CA SER A 238 -4.25 2.25 29.05
C SER A 238 -2.89 2.75 28.55
N SER A 239 -2.06 1.86 28.00
CA SER A 239 -0.76 2.26 27.40
C SER A 239 -0.95 3.21 26.22
N ILE A 240 -1.88 2.92 25.31
CA ILE A 240 -2.16 3.76 24.13
C ILE A 240 -2.78 5.09 24.58
N MET A 241 -3.71 5.07 25.52
CA MET A 241 -4.35 6.27 26.04
C MET A 241 -3.33 7.22 26.69
N ASN A 242 -2.41 6.69 27.49
CA ASN A 242 -1.35 7.50 28.12
C ASN A 242 -0.39 8.13 27.10
N GLN A 243 -0.21 7.51 25.93
CA GLN A 243 0.66 8.03 24.88
C GLN A 243 -0.05 9.00 23.94
N PHE A 244 -1.31 8.75 23.59
CA PHE A 244 -2.04 9.45 22.51
C PHE A 244 -3.31 10.14 22.97
N GLY A 245 -3.68 9.96 24.24
CA GLY A 245 -4.90 10.53 24.84
C GLY A 245 -6.16 9.71 24.57
N LEU A 246 -7.16 9.97 25.40
CA LEU A 246 -8.45 9.28 25.40
C LEU A 246 -9.23 9.47 24.09
N LEU A 247 -9.10 10.65 23.44
CA LEU A 247 -9.78 10.92 22.17
C LEU A 247 -9.28 9.99 21.07
N TYR A 248 -7.98 9.76 20.99
CA TYR A 248 -7.39 8.84 20.01
C TYR A 248 -7.91 7.42 20.23
N MET A 249 -7.92 6.96 21.47
CA MET A 249 -8.45 5.65 21.87
C MET A 249 -9.92 5.49 21.50
N THR A 250 -10.74 6.50 21.81
CA THR A 250 -12.17 6.50 21.48
C THR A 250 -12.40 6.38 19.96
N ASN A 251 -11.64 7.10 19.15
CA ASN A 251 -11.73 7.03 17.70
C ASN A 251 -11.27 5.65 17.14
N SER A 252 -10.22 5.07 17.73
CA SER A 252 -9.74 3.74 17.33
C SER A 252 -10.80 2.67 17.61
N LEU A 253 -11.40 2.67 18.80
CA LEU A 253 -12.50 1.78 19.16
C LEU A 253 -13.72 1.98 18.27
N PHE A 254 -14.08 3.23 18.00
CA PHE A 254 -15.21 3.54 17.12
C PHE A 254 -15.04 2.92 15.73
N THR A 255 -13.84 3.04 15.15
CA THR A 255 -13.53 2.45 13.84
C THR A 255 -13.70 0.92 13.84
N ILE A 256 -13.29 0.24 14.91
CA ILE A 256 -13.45 -1.21 15.04
C ILE A 256 -14.93 -1.58 15.19
N PHE A 257 -15.66 -0.90 16.07
CA PHE A 257 -17.08 -1.18 16.30
C PHE A 257 -17.94 -0.86 15.06
N GLU A 258 -17.62 0.20 14.30
CA GLU A 258 -18.24 0.47 13.03
C GLU A 258 -18.03 -0.68 12.03
N ALA A 259 -16.79 -1.16 11.93
CA ALA A 259 -16.46 -2.27 11.03
C ALA A 259 -17.13 -3.58 11.47
N LEU A 260 -17.19 -3.87 12.78
CA LEU A 260 -17.92 -5.01 13.33
C LEU A 260 -19.42 -4.92 13.04
N PHE A 261 -20.02 -3.72 13.14
CA PHE A 261 -21.43 -3.49 12.83
C PHE A 261 -21.74 -3.84 11.37
N TYR A 262 -20.97 -3.30 10.43
CA TYR A 262 -21.16 -3.63 9.02
C TYR A 262 -20.88 -5.09 8.71
N ALA A 263 -19.84 -5.68 9.29
CA ALA A 263 -19.55 -7.10 9.13
C ALA A 263 -20.70 -7.98 9.65
N LYS A 264 -21.30 -7.60 10.79
CA LYS A 264 -22.46 -8.32 11.35
C LYS A 264 -23.69 -8.26 10.46
N LEU A 265 -23.99 -7.09 9.88
CA LEU A 265 -25.14 -6.90 8.99
C LEU A 265 -24.95 -7.57 7.62
N ASN A 266 -23.70 -7.67 7.14
CA ASN A 266 -23.37 -8.13 5.78
C ASN A 266 -22.66 -9.50 5.78
N ASN A 267 -22.99 -10.39 6.71
CA ASN A 267 -22.45 -11.75 6.79
C ASN A 267 -20.92 -11.83 6.71
N GLY A 268 -20.23 -10.98 7.48
CA GLY A 268 -18.77 -10.92 7.55
C GLY A 268 -18.12 -9.97 6.54
N THR A 269 -18.88 -9.33 5.65
CA THR A 269 -18.32 -8.39 4.68
C THR A 269 -18.24 -6.99 5.28
N ILE A 270 -17.06 -6.39 5.28
CA ILE A 270 -16.83 -5.00 5.72
C ILE A 270 -16.89 -4.03 4.54
N THR A 271 -17.19 -2.76 4.84
CA THR A 271 -17.25 -1.71 3.81
C THR A 271 -15.88 -1.35 3.25
N ASP A 272 -15.84 -0.77 2.04
CA ASP A 272 -14.60 -0.27 1.44
C ASP A 272 -13.98 0.86 2.28
N ASN A 273 -14.80 1.67 2.95
CA ASN A 273 -14.32 2.71 3.84
C ASN A 273 -13.58 2.12 5.06
N SER A 274 -14.17 1.10 5.70
CA SER A 274 -13.53 0.39 6.81
C SER A 274 -12.23 -0.29 6.37
N ARG A 275 -12.16 -0.83 5.15
CA ARG A 275 -10.94 -1.42 4.58
C ARG A 275 -9.82 -0.41 4.37
N LYS A 276 -10.15 0.84 4.02
CA LYS A 276 -9.17 1.92 3.86
C LYS A 276 -8.61 2.42 5.19
N THR A 277 -9.44 2.42 6.21
CA THR A 277 -9.09 2.92 7.55
C THR A 277 -8.34 1.88 8.37
N LEU A 278 -8.80 0.62 8.32
CA LEU A 278 -8.19 -0.52 8.99
C LEU A 278 -7.11 -1.14 8.10
N ARG A 279 -5.94 -1.42 8.66
CA ARG A 279 -4.79 -1.95 7.93
C ARG A 279 -4.41 -3.33 8.43
N GLY A 280 -3.75 -4.09 7.57
CA GLY A 280 -3.23 -5.41 7.92
C GLY A 280 -4.31 -6.48 8.09
N LYS A 281 -3.96 -7.54 8.78
CA LYS A 281 -4.83 -8.70 9.01
C LYS A 281 -6.06 -8.39 9.87
N ILE A 282 -6.12 -7.21 10.51
CA ILE A 282 -7.25 -6.80 11.34
C ILE A 282 -8.57 -6.82 10.54
N VAL A 283 -8.52 -6.50 9.24
CA VAL A 283 -9.67 -6.55 8.33
C VAL A 283 -10.31 -7.94 8.31
N ASN A 284 -9.50 -8.98 8.13
CA ASN A 284 -9.95 -10.37 8.11
C ASN A 284 -10.36 -10.83 9.52
N LYS A 285 -9.64 -10.36 10.54
CA LYS A 285 -9.96 -10.64 11.94
C LYS A 285 -11.33 -10.11 12.32
N ILE A 286 -11.69 -8.87 11.96
CA ILE A 286 -13.00 -8.27 12.22
C ILE A 286 -14.10 -9.09 11.56
N SER A 287 -13.93 -9.51 10.31
CA SER A 287 -14.91 -10.34 9.60
C SER A 287 -15.22 -11.63 10.37
N SER A 288 -14.20 -12.34 10.84
CA SER A 288 -14.36 -13.56 11.63
C SER A 288 -14.89 -13.28 13.05
N SER A 289 -14.46 -12.20 13.68
CA SER A 289 -14.84 -11.84 15.05
C SER A 289 -16.24 -11.24 15.16
N SER A 290 -16.83 -10.79 14.05
CA SER A 290 -18.22 -10.31 14.04
C SER A 290 -19.23 -11.34 14.55
N THR A 291 -18.89 -12.65 14.46
CA THR A 291 -19.72 -13.73 15.03
C THR A 291 -19.69 -13.79 16.57
N LYS A 292 -18.59 -13.31 17.19
CA LYS A 292 -18.41 -13.27 18.65
C LYS A 292 -19.24 -12.19 19.33
N TYR A 293 -19.69 -11.20 18.57
CA TYR A 293 -20.47 -10.06 19.03
C TYR A 293 -21.95 -10.23 18.70
N THR A 294 -22.83 -9.87 19.63
CA THR A 294 -24.23 -9.65 19.31
C THR A 294 -24.42 -8.26 18.67
N LEU A 295 -25.50 -8.05 17.94
CA LEU A 295 -25.81 -6.73 17.38
C LEU A 295 -26.03 -5.70 18.51
N GLU A 296 -26.71 -6.11 19.58
CA GLU A 296 -26.97 -5.28 20.75
C GLU A 296 -25.68 -4.81 21.45
N GLU A 297 -24.68 -5.69 21.59
CA GLU A 297 -23.36 -5.33 22.14
C GLU A 297 -22.66 -4.28 21.28
N ILE A 298 -22.67 -4.46 19.95
CA ILE A 298 -22.06 -3.52 19.02
C ILE A 298 -22.74 -2.15 19.06
N GLU A 299 -24.09 -2.13 19.04
CA GLU A 299 -24.86 -0.89 19.12
C GLU A 299 -24.64 -0.17 20.46
N THR A 300 -24.59 -0.93 21.56
CA THR A 300 -24.29 -0.40 22.88
C THR A 300 -22.89 0.22 22.93
N GLY A 301 -21.89 -0.48 22.37
CA GLY A 301 -20.54 0.04 22.23
C GLY A 301 -20.47 1.35 21.46
N ILE A 302 -21.13 1.44 20.32
CA ILE A 302 -21.20 2.66 19.50
C ILE A 302 -21.85 3.81 20.26
N LYS A 303 -22.95 3.56 20.99
CA LYS A 303 -23.64 4.57 21.80
C LYS A 303 -22.76 5.09 22.94
N LEU A 304 -22.07 4.18 23.65
CA LEU A 304 -21.15 4.57 24.73
C LEU A 304 -19.94 5.35 24.20
N LEU A 305 -19.36 4.96 23.08
CA LEU A 305 -18.27 5.67 22.42
C LEU A 305 -18.69 7.08 21.97
N SER A 306 -19.89 7.22 21.39
CA SER A 306 -20.44 8.51 20.99
C SER A 306 -20.69 9.43 22.22
N ALA A 307 -21.18 8.85 23.33
CA ALA A 307 -21.39 9.61 24.55
C ALA A 307 -20.06 10.08 25.18
N LEU A 308 -19.02 9.22 25.13
CA LEU A 308 -17.69 9.56 25.60
C LEU A 308 -17.03 10.63 24.73
N ASP A 309 -17.11 10.53 23.41
CA ASP A 309 -16.61 11.57 22.48
C ASP A 309 -17.19 12.94 22.80
N LYS A 310 -18.52 12.99 23.04
CA LYS A 310 -19.19 14.23 23.47
C LYS A 310 -18.67 14.74 24.81
N LYS A 311 -18.45 13.85 25.80
CA LYS A 311 -17.89 14.22 27.11
C LYS A 311 -16.49 14.82 26.96
N ILE A 312 -15.60 14.17 26.20
CA ILE A 312 -14.21 14.62 25.97
C ILE A 312 -14.21 16.06 25.42
N LYS A 313 -15.11 16.37 24.49
CA LYS A 313 -15.19 17.67 23.81
C LYS A 313 -15.85 18.77 24.64
N THR A 314 -16.60 18.43 25.69
CA THR A 314 -17.45 19.41 26.40
C THR A 314 -17.16 19.55 27.89
N ARG A 315 -16.35 18.69 28.49
CA ARG A 315 -16.12 18.63 29.95
C ARG A 315 -14.67 18.30 30.27
N ASN A 316 -14.22 18.73 31.44
CA ASN A 316 -13.00 18.16 32.03
C ASN A 316 -13.34 16.78 32.63
N ILE A 317 -12.60 15.78 32.22
CA ILE A 317 -12.80 14.38 32.60
C ILE A 317 -11.48 13.76 33.09
N ILE A 318 -11.56 12.65 33.81
CA ILE A 318 -10.42 11.84 34.19
C ILE A 318 -10.34 10.69 33.18
N ASP A 319 -9.39 10.76 32.26
CA ASP A 319 -9.25 9.85 31.11
C ASP A 319 -9.27 8.37 31.52
N GLU A 320 -8.51 8.01 32.54
CA GLU A 320 -8.39 6.60 33.02
C GLU A 320 -9.70 6.04 33.53
N SER A 321 -10.44 6.85 34.32
CA SER A 321 -11.74 6.47 34.85
C SER A 321 -12.78 6.31 33.73
N GLU A 322 -12.80 7.24 32.76
CA GLU A 322 -13.76 7.18 31.64
C GLU A 322 -13.45 6.00 30.71
N PHE A 323 -12.16 5.69 30.48
CA PHE A 323 -11.77 4.53 29.69
C PHE A 323 -12.20 3.22 30.39
N THR A 324 -11.91 3.06 31.67
CA THR A 324 -12.32 1.87 32.46
C THR A 324 -13.83 1.69 32.44
N ASN A 325 -14.58 2.78 32.66
CA ASN A 325 -16.05 2.76 32.64
C ASN A 325 -16.58 2.39 31.25
N LEU A 326 -15.96 2.89 30.17
CA LEU A 326 -16.31 2.55 28.79
C LEU A 326 -16.16 1.05 28.55
N ILE A 327 -14.97 0.51 28.83
CA ILE A 327 -14.67 -0.92 28.61
C ILE A 327 -15.61 -1.81 29.43
N SER A 328 -15.80 -1.47 30.72
CA SER A 328 -16.74 -2.18 31.58
C SER A 328 -18.18 -2.10 31.06
N GLY A 329 -18.58 -0.96 30.46
CA GLY A 329 -19.92 -0.78 29.90
C GLY A 329 -20.15 -1.57 28.62
N ILE A 330 -19.12 -1.69 27.78
CA ILE A 330 -19.19 -2.44 26.51
C ILE A 330 -19.17 -3.95 26.75
N PHE A 331 -18.31 -4.44 27.64
CA PHE A 331 -18.05 -5.88 27.85
C PHE A 331 -18.71 -6.46 29.13
N ARG A 332 -19.72 -5.78 29.69
CA ARG A 332 -20.37 -6.14 30.97
C ARG A 332 -21.10 -7.48 30.96
N ASN A 333 -21.42 -8.02 29.79
CA ASN A 333 -22.20 -9.25 29.62
C ASN A 333 -21.39 -10.38 28.91
N GLY A 334 -20.05 -10.30 28.93
CA GLY A 334 -19.16 -11.31 28.37
C GLY A 334 -18.58 -12.27 29.40
#